data_5f93031e6f306b31623959aa81d56fce
#
_entry.id   5f93031e6f306b31623959aa81d56fce
#
_cell.length_a   1.000
_cell.length_b   1.000
_cell.length_c   1.000
_cell.angle_alpha   90.00
_cell.angle_beta   90.00
_cell.angle_gamma   90.00
#
_symmetry.space_group_name_H-M   'P 1'
#
loop_
_entity.id
_entity.type
_entity.pdbx_description
1 polymer ?
#
loop_
_entity_poly.entity_id
_entity_poly.type
_entity_poly.pdbx_seq_one_letter_code
_entity_poly.pdbx_strand_id
1 'polypeptide(L)'
;NDPWQDLVNACIAIENVENYEDQYNDINEQLDLDAALWHLAVEIIFSDDDSYINKGGMDYYVYFDKFNDRILPIEYDGNTVFGNTNWSPFYNENNSDFALLNKLLAIPEFRQRYLAHFRTILNQCFEENYINNLIDYYAEFINQSVFDDPKKIYSYVDFLNEVEELKEYFQDRKSYLLSNDEVNQETVEFESVVYSV
;
A
#
# COMPACT_ATOMS: atom_id res chain seq x y z
N ASN A 1 -4.42 -4.81 -29.29
CA ASN A 1 -3.60 -5.38 -28.23
C ASN A 1 -4.30 -6.63 -27.70
N ASP A 2 -3.52 -7.63 -27.36
CA ASP A 2 -3.99 -8.80 -26.64
C ASP A 2 -3.70 -8.56 -25.14
N PRO A 3 -4.71 -8.30 -24.29
CA PRO A 3 -4.50 -7.96 -22.88
C PRO A 3 -3.87 -9.11 -22.10
N TRP A 4 -4.03 -10.34 -22.55
CA TRP A 4 -3.36 -11.49 -21.93
C TRP A 4 -1.88 -11.51 -22.27
N GLN A 5 -1.49 -11.07 -23.46
CA GLN A 5 -0.08 -10.98 -23.82
C GLN A 5 0.63 -9.88 -23.03
N ASP A 6 -0.03 -8.75 -22.79
CA ASP A 6 0.52 -7.66 -21.97
C ASP A 6 0.74 -8.12 -20.52
N LEU A 7 -0.21 -8.86 -19.94
CA LEU A 7 -0.05 -9.46 -18.61
C LEU A 7 1.08 -10.49 -18.57
N VAL A 8 1.17 -11.37 -19.58
CA VAL A 8 2.27 -12.36 -19.67
C VAL A 8 3.62 -11.67 -19.77
N ASN A 9 3.73 -10.59 -20.54
CA ASN A 9 4.98 -9.83 -20.65
C ASN A 9 5.40 -9.22 -19.31
N ALA A 10 4.45 -8.65 -18.56
CA ALA A 10 4.71 -8.13 -17.22
C ALA A 10 5.15 -9.23 -16.24
N CYS A 11 4.51 -10.40 -16.26
CA CYS A 11 4.91 -11.55 -15.45
C CYS A 11 6.33 -12.01 -15.79
N ILE A 12 6.68 -12.07 -17.07
CA ILE A 12 8.03 -12.45 -17.53
C ILE A 12 9.06 -11.40 -17.07
N ALA A 13 8.75 -10.12 -17.17
CA ALA A 13 9.64 -9.05 -16.72
C ALA A 13 9.90 -9.14 -15.21
N ILE A 14 8.85 -9.38 -14.40
CA ILE A 14 8.97 -9.55 -12.95
C ILE A 14 9.80 -10.81 -12.62
N GLU A 15 9.55 -11.93 -13.27
CA GLU A 15 10.24 -13.18 -12.99
C GLU A 15 11.75 -13.09 -13.29
N ASN A 16 12.10 -12.37 -14.34
CA ASN A 16 13.50 -12.24 -14.79
C ASN A 16 14.27 -11.12 -14.10
N VAL A 17 13.64 -10.30 -13.26
CA VAL A 17 14.34 -9.20 -12.59
C VAL A 17 15.33 -9.74 -11.55
N GLU A 18 16.62 -9.41 -11.73
CA GLU A 18 17.72 -9.82 -10.86
C GLU A 18 18.52 -8.63 -10.30
N ASN A 19 18.56 -7.52 -11.04
CA ASN A 19 19.27 -6.31 -10.63
C ASN A 19 18.64 -5.05 -11.25
N TYR A 20 18.97 -3.88 -10.68
CA TYR A 20 18.41 -2.60 -11.11
C TYR A 20 18.97 -2.12 -12.46
N GLU A 21 20.29 -2.20 -12.63
CA GLU A 21 21.00 -1.54 -13.75
C GLU A 21 20.59 -2.13 -15.10
N ASP A 22 20.48 -3.46 -15.18
CA ASP A 22 20.21 -4.15 -16.43
C ASP A 22 18.72 -4.24 -16.76
N GLN A 23 17.84 -4.22 -15.76
CA GLN A 23 16.43 -4.64 -15.94
C GLN A 23 15.41 -3.61 -15.52
N TYR A 24 15.82 -2.45 -15.00
CA TYR A 24 14.89 -1.37 -14.66
C TYR A 24 14.02 -0.96 -15.85
N ASN A 25 14.63 -0.80 -17.03
CA ASN A 25 13.90 -0.40 -18.23
C ASN A 25 12.94 -1.50 -18.68
N ASP A 26 13.39 -2.76 -18.67
CA ASP A 26 12.60 -3.90 -19.13
C ASP A 26 11.34 -4.06 -18.28
N ILE A 27 11.45 -3.98 -16.96
CA ILE A 27 10.30 -4.07 -16.08
C ILE A 27 9.41 -2.83 -16.18
N ASN A 28 10.00 -1.63 -16.26
CA ASN A 28 9.27 -0.37 -16.32
C ASN A 28 8.62 -0.11 -17.69
N GLU A 29 8.99 -0.85 -18.74
CA GLU A 29 8.28 -0.88 -20.01
C GLU A 29 6.98 -1.69 -19.96
N GLN A 30 6.86 -2.65 -19.05
CA GLN A 30 5.70 -3.54 -18.94
C GLN A 30 4.81 -3.22 -17.74
N LEU A 31 5.41 -2.79 -16.64
CA LEU A 31 4.74 -2.50 -15.37
C LEU A 31 4.97 -1.04 -14.98
N ASP A 32 3.93 -0.35 -14.54
CA ASP A 32 4.13 0.90 -13.81
C ASP A 32 4.71 0.58 -12.43
N LEU A 33 6.03 0.56 -12.38
CA LEU A 33 6.79 0.12 -11.22
C LEU A 33 6.49 0.96 -9.98
N ASP A 34 6.38 2.28 -10.17
CA ASP A 34 6.12 3.17 -9.03
C ASP A 34 4.70 2.98 -8.47
N ALA A 35 3.71 2.86 -9.35
CA ALA A 35 2.34 2.52 -8.95
C ALA A 35 2.27 1.16 -8.24
N ALA A 36 3.03 0.16 -8.70
CA ALA A 36 3.09 -1.15 -8.05
C ALA A 36 3.70 -1.06 -6.65
N LEU A 37 4.78 -0.30 -6.46
CA LEU A 37 5.39 -0.11 -5.15
C LEU A 37 4.50 0.68 -4.18
N TRP A 38 3.74 1.67 -4.69
CA TRP A 38 2.71 2.36 -3.92
C TRP A 38 1.60 1.42 -3.46
N HIS A 39 1.07 0.61 -4.37
CA HIS A 39 0.03 -0.38 -4.09
C HIS A 39 0.47 -1.34 -2.96
N LEU A 40 1.63 -1.97 -3.10
CA LEU A 40 2.18 -2.86 -2.07
C LEU A 40 2.39 -2.16 -0.72
N ALA A 41 2.83 -0.90 -0.73
CA ALA A 41 3.00 -0.11 0.49
C ALA A 41 1.66 0.17 1.18
N VAL A 42 0.62 0.53 0.42
CA VAL A 42 -0.73 0.78 0.94
C VAL A 42 -1.31 -0.48 1.57
N GLU A 43 -1.32 -1.61 0.86
CA GLU A 43 -1.85 -2.88 1.38
C GLU A 43 -1.20 -3.28 2.71
N ILE A 44 0.13 -3.18 2.78
CA ILE A 44 0.87 -3.54 4.01
C ILE A 44 0.63 -2.53 5.14
N ILE A 45 0.66 -1.23 4.85
CA ILE A 45 0.47 -0.20 5.89
C ILE A 45 -0.90 -0.31 6.53
N PHE A 46 -1.93 -0.49 5.73
CA PHE A 46 -3.31 -0.62 6.22
C PHE A 46 -3.67 -2.04 6.66
N SER A 47 -2.72 -2.99 6.59
CA SER A 47 -2.89 -4.41 6.94
C SER A 47 -4.15 -5.01 6.31
N ASP A 48 -4.26 -4.87 4.99
CA ASP A 48 -5.41 -5.37 4.26
C ASP A 48 -5.36 -6.90 4.16
N ASP A 49 -6.25 -7.55 4.91
CA ASP A 49 -6.31 -9.01 5.00
C ASP A 49 -6.79 -9.66 3.68
N ASP A 50 -7.49 -8.90 2.86
CA ASP A 50 -8.08 -9.36 1.60
C ASP A 50 -7.32 -8.81 0.37
N SER A 51 -6.01 -8.71 0.49
CA SER A 51 -5.12 -8.12 -0.49
C SER A 51 -4.25 -9.12 -1.24
N TYR A 52 -3.58 -8.63 -2.30
CA TYR A 52 -2.59 -9.41 -3.05
C TYR A 52 -1.54 -10.06 -2.15
N ILE A 53 -1.06 -9.35 -1.14
CA ILE A 53 0.06 -9.80 -0.29
C ILE A 53 -0.33 -10.82 0.77
N ASN A 54 -1.60 -11.11 0.97
CA ASN A 54 -2.04 -12.02 2.03
C ASN A 54 -2.88 -13.19 1.48
N LYS A 55 -3.95 -12.94 0.79
CA LYS A 55 -4.94 -13.96 0.41
C LYS A 55 -4.56 -14.80 -0.83
N GLY A 56 -3.28 -15.13 -0.96
CA GLY A 56 -2.78 -16.01 -2.03
C GLY A 56 -2.67 -15.31 -3.39
N GLY A 57 -2.43 -14.00 -3.40
CA GLY A 57 -2.30 -13.21 -4.63
C GLY A 57 -3.62 -13.01 -5.36
N MET A 58 -4.72 -12.88 -4.61
CA MET A 58 -6.06 -12.58 -5.12
C MET A 58 -6.50 -11.18 -4.68
N ASP A 59 -7.70 -10.82 -5.12
CA ASP A 59 -8.44 -9.64 -4.67
C ASP A 59 -7.73 -8.30 -4.97
N TYR A 60 -7.31 -8.17 -6.24
CA TYR A 60 -6.85 -6.92 -6.83
C TYR A 60 -7.23 -6.88 -8.32
N TYR A 61 -7.24 -5.69 -8.90
CA TYR A 61 -7.40 -5.50 -10.33
C TYR A 61 -6.08 -5.19 -11.00
N VAL A 62 -5.98 -5.53 -12.28
CA VAL A 62 -4.87 -5.15 -13.14
C VAL A 62 -5.43 -4.32 -14.29
N TYR A 63 -4.90 -3.13 -14.48
CA TYR A 63 -5.29 -2.22 -15.54
C TYR A 63 -4.13 -2.02 -16.52
N PHE A 64 -4.44 -2.13 -17.81
CA PHE A 64 -3.50 -1.78 -18.88
C PHE A 64 -3.75 -0.34 -19.30
N ASP A 65 -2.78 0.54 -19.06
CA ASP A 65 -2.85 1.94 -19.45
C ASP A 65 -2.39 2.11 -20.90
N LYS A 66 -3.32 2.50 -21.76
CA LYS A 66 -3.08 2.70 -23.20
C LYS A 66 -2.21 3.91 -23.55
N PHE A 67 -1.96 4.81 -22.61
CA PHE A 67 -1.17 6.01 -22.84
C PHE A 67 0.32 5.78 -22.65
N ASN A 68 0.68 4.87 -21.74
CA ASN A 68 2.07 4.52 -21.45
C ASN A 68 2.42 3.07 -21.76
N ASP A 69 1.44 2.27 -22.25
CA ASP A 69 1.55 0.85 -22.59
C ASP A 69 2.04 -0.01 -21.42
N ARG A 70 1.63 0.32 -20.18
CA ARG A 70 2.03 -0.37 -18.96
C ARG A 70 0.84 -0.96 -18.22
N ILE A 71 1.12 -2.01 -17.47
CA ILE A 71 0.20 -2.57 -16.48
C ILE A 71 0.43 -1.89 -15.13
N LEU A 72 -0.65 -1.61 -14.41
CA LEU A 72 -0.62 -1.17 -13.02
C LEU A 72 -1.67 -1.93 -12.21
N PRO A 73 -1.38 -2.24 -10.94
CA PRO A 73 -2.37 -2.78 -10.02
C PRO A 73 -3.34 -1.67 -9.59
N ILE A 74 -4.58 -2.06 -9.35
CA ILE A 74 -5.61 -1.18 -8.77
C ILE A 74 -6.21 -1.93 -7.58
N GLU A 75 -6.39 -1.20 -6.49
CA GLU A 75 -7.02 -1.69 -5.27
C GLU A 75 -8.40 -2.27 -5.55
N TYR A 76 -8.73 -3.37 -4.86
CA TYR A 76 -10.01 -4.04 -5.00
C TYR A 76 -11.06 -3.40 -4.10
N ASP A 77 -10.98 -3.68 -2.83
CA ASP A 77 -11.80 -3.04 -1.81
C ASP A 77 -11.05 -3.01 -0.47
N GLY A 78 -11.37 -2.08 0.40
CA GLY A 78 -10.70 -1.90 1.68
C GLY A 78 -11.57 -2.29 2.88
N ASN A 79 -12.47 -3.25 2.75
CA ASN A 79 -13.39 -3.62 3.81
C ASN A 79 -12.77 -4.51 4.90
N THR A 80 -11.58 -5.03 4.67
CA THR A 80 -10.81 -5.89 5.60
C THR A 80 -9.53 -5.25 6.12
N VAL A 81 -9.38 -3.94 5.93
CA VAL A 81 -8.26 -3.15 6.48
C VAL A 81 -8.37 -2.98 8.00
N PHE A 82 -7.29 -2.54 8.62
CA PHE A 82 -7.21 -2.18 10.04
C PHE A 82 -7.29 -3.36 11.02
N GLY A 83 -7.21 -4.60 10.52
CA GLY A 83 -7.34 -5.80 11.36
C GLY A 83 -6.10 -6.14 12.17
N ASN A 84 -4.91 -5.62 11.84
CA ASN A 84 -3.66 -6.03 12.45
C ASN A 84 -2.62 -4.89 12.54
N THR A 85 -2.30 -4.48 13.76
CA THR A 85 -1.29 -3.44 14.00
C THR A 85 0.15 -3.93 13.81
N ASN A 86 0.39 -5.25 13.79
CA ASN A 86 1.72 -5.85 13.89
C ASN A 86 2.23 -6.51 12.59
N TRP A 87 1.59 -6.29 11.44
CA TRP A 87 2.19 -6.72 10.18
C TRP A 87 3.52 -6.01 9.94
N SER A 88 4.56 -6.81 9.70
CA SER A 88 5.87 -6.28 9.31
C SER A 88 5.74 -5.38 8.07
N PRO A 89 6.53 -4.30 7.96
CA PRO A 89 6.61 -3.55 6.70
C PRO A 89 7.07 -4.40 5.52
N PHE A 90 7.60 -5.59 5.79
CA PHE A 90 8.05 -6.58 4.81
C PHE A 90 7.26 -7.89 4.95
N TYR A 91 5.98 -7.79 5.29
CA TYR A 91 5.12 -8.95 5.44
C TYR A 91 5.07 -9.76 4.14
N ASN A 92 5.35 -11.05 4.23
CA ASN A 92 5.43 -12.00 3.11
C ASN A 92 6.52 -11.72 2.03
N GLU A 93 7.47 -10.80 2.25
CA GLU A 93 8.53 -10.49 1.27
C GLU A 93 9.35 -11.71 0.81
N ASN A 94 9.50 -12.71 1.67
CA ASN A 94 10.26 -13.93 1.36
C ASN A 94 9.39 -15.06 0.80
N ASN A 95 8.11 -14.82 0.58
CA ASN A 95 7.20 -15.82 0.02
C ASN A 95 7.14 -15.67 -1.51
N SER A 96 7.62 -16.70 -2.22
CA SER A 96 7.64 -16.73 -3.69
C SER A 96 6.24 -16.73 -4.33
N ASP A 97 5.19 -17.05 -3.58
CA ASP A 97 3.81 -16.99 -4.08
C ASP A 97 3.37 -15.55 -4.35
N PHE A 98 4.01 -14.58 -3.70
CA PHE A 98 3.81 -13.14 -3.91
C PHE A 98 4.94 -12.56 -4.77
N ALA A 99 5.05 -13.01 -6.01
CA ALA A 99 6.18 -12.73 -6.89
C ALA A 99 6.44 -11.21 -7.05
N LEU A 100 5.39 -10.39 -7.19
CA LEU A 100 5.53 -8.94 -7.31
C LEU A 100 6.25 -8.34 -6.09
N LEU A 101 5.83 -8.69 -4.88
CA LEU A 101 6.47 -8.22 -3.64
C LEU A 101 7.88 -8.79 -3.48
N ASN A 102 8.00 -10.12 -3.59
CA ASN A 102 9.25 -10.84 -3.37
C ASN A 102 10.37 -10.39 -4.30
N LYS A 103 10.08 -10.31 -5.60
CA LYS A 103 11.07 -9.93 -6.62
C LYS A 103 11.45 -8.45 -6.53
N LEU A 104 10.48 -7.56 -6.36
CA LEU A 104 10.78 -6.13 -6.31
C LEU A 104 11.55 -5.75 -5.04
N LEU A 105 11.16 -6.26 -3.87
CA LEU A 105 11.86 -5.90 -2.63
C LEU A 105 13.22 -6.59 -2.45
N ALA A 106 13.54 -7.60 -3.26
CA ALA A 106 14.88 -8.17 -3.31
C ALA A 106 15.91 -7.21 -3.95
N ILE A 107 15.45 -6.20 -4.71
CA ILE A 107 16.33 -5.21 -5.36
C ILE A 107 16.45 -3.99 -4.47
N PRO A 108 17.66 -3.61 -4.01
CA PRO A 108 17.84 -2.54 -3.03
C PRO A 108 17.22 -1.20 -3.44
N GLU A 109 17.32 -0.83 -4.72
CA GLU A 109 16.79 0.44 -5.24
C GLU A 109 15.25 0.47 -5.21
N PHE A 110 14.60 -0.64 -5.54
CA PHE A 110 13.14 -0.75 -5.46
C PHE A 110 12.66 -0.79 -4.02
N ARG A 111 13.39 -1.51 -3.15
CA ARG A 111 13.14 -1.53 -1.71
C ARG A 111 13.24 -0.12 -1.11
N GLN A 112 14.26 0.67 -1.48
CA GLN A 112 14.40 2.04 -1.00
C GLN A 112 13.25 2.94 -1.48
N ARG A 113 12.79 2.78 -2.71
CA ARG A 113 11.63 3.49 -3.26
C ARG A 113 10.35 3.12 -2.53
N TYR A 114 10.10 1.84 -2.31
CA TYR A 114 9.01 1.32 -1.49
C TYR A 114 9.01 1.94 -0.07
N LEU A 115 10.16 1.97 0.59
CA LEU A 115 10.30 2.59 1.91
C LEU A 115 10.08 4.11 1.88
N ALA A 116 10.39 4.78 0.79
CA ALA A 116 10.07 6.20 0.62
C ALA A 116 8.54 6.42 0.56
N HIS A 117 7.79 5.54 -0.11
CA HIS A 117 6.33 5.56 -0.11
C HIS A 117 5.76 5.31 1.29
N PHE A 118 6.29 4.32 2.02
CA PHE A 118 5.96 4.08 3.43
C PHE A 118 6.09 5.35 4.27
N ARG A 119 7.25 5.99 4.23
CA ARG A 119 7.50 7.23 4.99
C ARG A 119 6.56 8.36 4.60
N THR A 120 6.24 8.48 3.31
CA THR A 120 5.28 9.48 2.83
C THR A 120 3.90 9.25 3.42
N ILE A 121 3.39 8.02 3.40
CA ILE A 121 2.08 7.68 3.97
C ILE A 121 2.08 7.93 5.48
N LEU A 122 3.10 7.44 6.20
CA LEU A 122 3.18 7.61 7.66
C LEU A 122 3.26 9.07 8.09
N ASN A 123 3.93 9.93 7.31
CA ASN A 123 4.08 11.34 7.64
C ASN A 123 2.87 12.19 7.23
N GLN A 124 2.17 11.84 6.15
CA GLN A 124 1.07 12.64 5.62
C GLN A 124 -0.29 12.12 6.04
N CYS A 125 -0.52 10.80 5.95
CA CYS A 125 -1.82 10.20 6.20
C CYS A 125 -1.99 9.75 7.65
N PHE A 126 -0.90 9.36 8.33
CA PHE A 126 -0.88 8.96 9.74
C PHE A 126 -0.44 10.11 10.66
N GLU A 127 -0.53 11.37 10.22
CA GLU A 127 -0.40 12.51 11.10
C GLU A 127 -1.62 12.54 12.04
N GLU A 128 -1.39 12.56 13.35
CA GLU A 128 -2.41 12.32 14.37
C GLU A 128 -3.61 13.29 14.26
N ASN A 129 -3.34 14.58 14.14
CA ASN A 129 -4.43 15.55 14.03
C ASN A 129 -5.20 15.39 12.72
N TYR A 130 -4.50 15.08 11.63
CA TYR A 130 -5.13 14.87 10.32
C TYR A 130 -6.07 13.68 10.36
N ILE A 131 -5.57 12.51 10.80
CA ILE A 131 -6.37 11.28 10.76
C ILE A 131 -7.52 11.31 11.78
N ASN A 132 -7.27 11.81 12.99
CA ASN A 132 -8.32 11.92 14.00
C ASN A 132 -9.45 12.85 13.55
N ASN A 133 -9.11 14.02 12.99
CA ASN A 133 -10.12 14.94 12.45
C ASN A 133 -10.90 14.32 11.28
N LEU A 134 -10.26 13.52 10.45
CA LEU A 134 -10.91 12.83 9.33
C LEU A 134 -11.90 11.77 9.84
N ILE A 135 -11.50 10.98 10.83
CA ILE A 135 -12.36 9.98 11.49
C ILE A 135 -13.56 10.65 12.15
N ASP A 136 -13.32 11.70 12.94
CA ASP A 136 -14.39 12.45 13.59
C ASP A 136 -15.38 13.04 12.59
N TYR A 137 -14.88 13.63 11.52
CA TYR A 137 -15.71 14.20 10.47
C TYR A 137 -16.66 13.16 9.84
N TYR A 138 -16.13 11.98 9.47
CA TYR A 138 -16.96 10.93 8.88
C TYR A 138 -17.88 10.28 9.90
N ALA A 139 -17.41 10.08 11.13
CA ALA A 139 -18.25 9.56 12.21
C ALA A 139 -19.45 10.49 12.50
N GLU A 140 -19.22 11.80 12.58
CA GLU A 140 -20.29 12.79 12.76
C GLU A 140 -21.24 12.80 11.55
N PHE A 141 -20.70 12.74 10.34
CA PHE A 141 -21.50 12.75 9.10
C PHE A 141 -22.48 11.58 9.03
N ILE A 142 -22.09 10.37 9.45
CA ILE A 142 -22.95 9.19 9.41
C ILE A 142 -23.74 8.94 10.71
N ASN A 143 -23.43 9.65 11.79
CA ASN A 143 -23.89 9.41 13.15
C ASN A 143 -25.41 9.17 13.26
N GLN A 144 -26.21 10.09 12.75
CA GLN A 144 -27.67 9.98 12.83
C GLN A 144 -28.19 8.79 11.99
N SER A 145 -27.58 8.52 10.85
CA SER A 145 -27.97 7.40 10.00
C SER A 145 -27.68 6.05 10.68
N VAL A 146 -26.54 5.93 11.36
CA VAL A 146 -26.20 4.73 12.14
C VAL A 146 -27.14 4.58 13.34
N PHE A 147 -27.46 5.68 14.03
CA PHE A 147 -28.39 5.65 15.16
C PHE A 147 -29.78 5.14 14.74
N ASP A 148 -30.29 5.63 13.64
CA ASP A 148 -31.65 5.35 13.15
C ASP A 148 -31.79 4.04 12.39
N ASP A 149 -30.67 3.40 11.95
CA ASP A 149 -30.74 2.18 11.17
C ASP A 149 -31.35 1.02 11.97
N PRO A 150 -32.56 0.55 11.60
CA PRO A 150 -33.20 -0.57 12.28
C PRO A 150 -32.56 -1.93 11.96
N LYS A 151 -31.66 -1.99 10.99
CA LYS A 151 -31.00 -3.21 10.53
C LYS A 151 -29.53 -3.30 10.94
N LYS A 152 -29.03 -2.33 11.72
CA LYS A 152 -27.64 -2.38 12.18
C LYS A 152 -27.34 -3.70 12.90
N ILE A 153 -26.20 -4.29 12.59
CA ILE A 153 -25.73 -5.56 13.17
C ILE A 153 -25.18 -5.32 14.58
N TYR A 154 -24.46 -4.20 14.75
CA TYR A 154 -23.84 -3.81 16.01
C TYR A 154 -24.65 -2.68 16.67
N SER A 155 -24.52 -2.51 17.97
CA SER A 155 -25.22 -1.44 18.67
C SER A 155 -24.63 -0.07 18.31
N TYR A 156 -25.41 1.00 18.55
CA TYR A 156 -24.89 2.36 18.38
C TYR A 156 -23.73 2.68 19.34
N VAL A 157 -23.73 2.05 20.53
CA VAL A 157 -22.61 2.19 21.49
C VAL A 157 -21.35 1.53 20.95
N ASP A 158 -21.47 0.37 20.30
CA ASP A 158 -20.33 -0.29 19.63
C ASP A 158 -19.77 0.61 18.53
N PHE A 159 -20.61 1.25 17.72
CA PHE A 159 -20.15 2.22 16.71
C PHE A 159 -19.31 3.36 17.33
N LEU A 160 -19.76 3.93 18.45
CA LEU A 160 -19.00 5.00 19.12
C LEU A 160 -17.66 4.50 19.67
N ASN A 161 -17.62 3.29 20.20
CA ASN A 161 -16.38 2.68 20.70
C ASN A 161 -15.41 2.39 19.55
N GLU A 162 -15.90 1.82 18.44
CA GLU A 162 -15.07 1.50 17.26
C GLU A 162 -14.47 2.75 16.60
N VAL A 163 -15.14 3.92 16.69
CA VAL A 163 -14.56 5.19 16.25
C VAL A 163 -13.31 5.55 17.05
N GLU A 164 -13.31 5.33 18.36
CA GLU A 164 -12.13 5.59 19.20
C GLU A 164 -11.06 4.51 19.00
N GLU A 165 -11.44 3.24 18.90
CA GLU A 165 -10.51 2.13 18.61
C GLU A 165 -9.83 2.30 17.25
N LEU A 166 -10.50 2.86 16.26
CA LEU A 166 -9.90 3.19 14.96
C LEU A 166 -8.80 4.25 15.09
N LYS A 167 -8.98 5.27 15.93
CA LYS A 167 -7.92 6.27 16.19
C LYS A 167 -6.72 5.64 16.88
N GLU A 168 -6.96 4.78 17.87
CA GLU A 168 -5.90 4.03 18.55
C GLU A 168 -5.14 3.12 17.57
N TYR A 169 -5.85 2.44 16.66
CA TYR A 169 -5.22 1.62 15.63
C TYR A 169 -4.19 2.42 14.83
N PHE A 170 -4.51 3.61 14.36
CA PHE A 170 -3.58 4.43 13.57
C PHE A 170 -2.32 4.81 14.37
N GLN A 171 -2.46 5.11 15.65
CA GLN A 171 -1.33 5.45 16.53
C GLN A 171 -0.43 4.23 16.77
N ASP A 172 -1.03 3.09 17.12
CA ASP A 172 -0.33 1.84 17.38
C ASP A 172 0.37 1.33 16.11
N ARG A 173 -0.33 1.36 14.98
CA ARG A 173 0.21 0.94 13.69
C ARG A 173 1.40 1.79 13.29
N LYS A 174 1.30 3.11 13.39
CA LYS A 174 2.40 4.03 13.12
C LYS A 174 3.59 3.75 14.02
N SER A 175 3.34 3.60 15.31
CA SER A 175 4.39 3.32 16.29
C SER A 175 5.11 2.01 15.98
N TYR A 176 4.36 0.96 15.65
CA TYR A 176 4.93 -0.32 15.27
C TYR A 176 5.78 -0.22 14.00
N LEU A 177 5.27 0.41 12.94
CA LEU A 177 6.00 0.55 11.67
C LEU A 177 7.28 1.38 11.82
N LEU A 178 7.24 2.48 12.59
CA LEU A 178 8.41 3.31 12.88
C LEU A 178 9.43 2.65 13.82
N SER A 179 9.07 1.56 14.49
CA SER A 179 10.03 0.76 15.27
C SER A 179 10.96 -0.07 14.40
N ASN A 180 10.67 -0.20 13.11
CA ASN A 180 11.53 -0.87 12.15
C ASN A 180 12.63 0.07 11.66
N ASP A 181 13.89 -0.34 11.76
CA ASP A 181 15.06 0.48 11.46
C ASP A 181 15.09 0.95 9.99
N GLU A 182 14.65 0.11 9.03
CA GLU A 182 14.63 0.48 7.61
C GLU A 182 13.53 1.51 7.32
N VAL A 183 12.39 1.42 7.97
CA VAL A 183 11.30 2.42 7.83
C VAL A 183 11.69 3.75 8.46
N ASN A 184 12.35 3.70 9.61
CA ASN A 184 12.72 4.89 10.40
C ASN A 184 14.06 5.52 9.98
N GLN A 185 14.66 5.09 8.87
CA GLN A 185 15.87 5.73 8.36
C GLN A 185 15.60 7.19 7.96
N GLU A 186 16.53 8.06 8.30
CA GLU A 186 16.51 9.44 7.79
C GLU A 186 16.61 9.40 6.25
N THR A 187 15.71 10.12 5.59
CA THR A 187 15.81 10.35 4.15
C THR A 187 17.02 11.20 3.88
N VAL A 188 17.92 10.74 3.03
CA VAL A 188 18.97 11.59 2.49
C VAL A 188 18.28 12.66 1.65
N GLU A 189 18.38 13.93 2.05
CA GLU A 189 17.96 15.03 1.20
C GLU A 189 18.89 15.05 -0.02
N PHE A 190 18.34 14.75 -1.19
CA PHE A 190 19.07 14.96 -2.44
C PHE A 190 19.17 16.47 -2.65
N GLU A 191 20.39 16.98 -2.80
CA GLU A 191 20.58 18.34 -3.28
C GLU A 191 19.79 18.50 -4.60
N SER A 192 18.94 19.52 -4.65
CA SER A 192 18.14 19.79 -5.84
C SER A 192 19.05 19.95 -7.04
N VAL A 193 18.91 19.06 -8.03
CA VAL A 193 19.64 19.21 -9.29
C VAL A 193 19.07 20.44 -10.00
N VAL A 194 19.83 21.52 -9.96
CA VAL A 194 19.51 22.75 -10.69
C VAL A 194 19.80 22.46 -12.18
N TYR A 195 18.76 22.20 -12.94
CA TYR A 195 18.89 22.20 -14.40
C TYR A 195 19.12 23.64 -14.86
N SER A 196 20.33 23.92 -15.32
CA SER A 196 20.58 25.15 -16.09
C SER A 196 19.92 25.01 -17.47
N VAL A 197 18.92 25.83 -17.75
CA VAL A 197 18.29 25.99 -19.06
C VAL A 197 19.25 26.73 -19.98
#